data_63194dfebe0208dc030872e12c55f8ca
#
_entry.id   63194dfebe0208dc030872e12c55f8ca
#
_cell.length_a   1.000
_cell.length_b   1.000
_cell.length_c   1.000
_cell.angle_alpha   90.00
_cell.angle_beta   90.00
_cell.angle_gamma   90.00
#
_symmetry.space_group_name_H-M   'P 1'
#
loop_
_entity.id
_entity.type
_entity.pdbx_description
1 polymer ?
#
loop_
_entity_poly.entity_id
_entity_poly.type
_entity_poly.pdbx_seq_one_letter_code
_entity_poly.pdbx_strand_id
1 'polypeptide(L)'
;MNILKNKKIIISAGASGIGLATAKICLARGAYVYLCDIDTKSLNKLNKNPLKNKRLFTYYCDASDENQVSDFFQKVKKKTKKIDALINNVGIAGPTGSLEKLNSKDWENTLHVDVNLSLIHI
;
A
#
# COMPACT_ATOMS: atom_id res chain seq x y z
N MET A 1 -1.45 12.59 -17.44
CA MET A 1 -0.13 12.08 -17.83
C MET A 1 0.14 10.78 -17.09
N ASN A 2 0.49 9.72 -17.82
CA ASN A 2 0.62 8.37 -17.24
C ASN A 2 2.09 8.02 -16.93
N ILE A 3 2.76 8.89 -16.19
CA ILE A 3 4.17 8.68 -15.83
C ILE A 3 4.39 7.48 -14.92
N LEU A 4 3.33 7.00 -14.25
CA LEU A 4 3.39 5.82 -13.40
C LEU A 4 2.70 4.61 -14.02
N LYS A 5 2.52 4.62 -15.33
CA LYS A 5 1.80 3.55 -16.02
C LYS A 5 2.36 2.18 -15.63
N ASN A 6 1.46 1.31 -15.19
CA ASN A 6 1.75 -0.07 -14.79
C ASN A 6 2.69 -0.20 -13.58
N LYS A 7 3.01 0.87 -12.88
CA LYS A 7 3.77 0.78 -11.62
C LYS A 7 2.87 0.22 -10.53
N LYS A 8 3.46 -0.57 -9.65
CA LYS A 8 2.77 -1.23 -8.53
C LYS A 8 3.21 -0.57 -7.25
N ILE A 9 2.27 0.08 -6.56
CA ILE A 9 2.58 0.91 -5.39
C ILE A 9 1.75 0.45 -4.20
N ILE A 10 2.40 0.20 -3.08
CA ILE A 10 1.73 -0.08 -1.81
C ILE A 10 1.69 1.21 -1.00
N ILE A 11 0.53 1.50 -0.39
CA ILE A 11 0.35 2.65 0.48
C ILE A 11 -0.26 2.18 1.80
N SER A 12 0.44 2.40 2.91
CA SER A 12 -0.11 2.16 4.24
C SER A 12 -0.91 3.36 4.70
N ALA A 13 -1.97 3.13 5.48
CA ALA A 13 -2.90 4.17 5.91
C ALA A 13 -3.44 4.98 4.72
N GLY A 14 -3.83 4.26 3.66
CA GLY A 14 -4.18 4.86 2.37
C GLY A 14 -5.64 5.19 2.18
N ALA A 15 -6.51 4.91 3.16
CA ALA A 15 -7.95 5.05 2.99
C ALA A 15 -8.48 6.44 3.30
N SER A 16 -7.66 7.32 3.85
CA SER A 16 -8.06 8.70 4.16
C SER A 16 -6.84 9.62 4.21
N GLY A 17 -7.08 10.92 4.33
CA GLY A 17 -6.04 11.93 4.52
C GLY A 17 -4.97 11.94 3.43
N ILE A 18 -3.73 12.13 3.83
CA ILE A 18 -2.58 12.23 2.92
C ILE A 18 -2.40 10.95 2.12
N GLY A 19 -2.58 9.78 2.76
CA GLY A 19 -2.46 8.49 2.09
C GLY A 19 -3.45 8.35 0.94
N LEU A 20 -4.70 8.73 1.17
CA LEU A 20 -5.73 8.69 0.12
C LEU A 20 -5.44 9.68 -1.00
N ALA A 21 -5.01 10.89 -0.64
CA ALA A 21 -4.65 11.89 -1.65
C ALA A 21 -3.51 11.38 -2.53
N THR A 22 -2.51 10.74 -1.92
CA THR A 22 -1.39 10.14 -2.65
C THR A 22 -1.87 9.00 -3.55
N ALA A 23 -2.77 8.16 -3.04
CA ALA A 23 -3.33 7.06 -3.83
C ALA A 23 -4.06 7.59 -5.08
N LYS A 24 -4.85 8.65 -4.92
CA LYS A 24 -5.57 9.25 -6.04
C LYS A 24 -4.62 9.79 -7.10
N ILE A 25 -3.54 10.44 -6.68
CA ILE A 25 -2.53 10.94 -7.62
C ILE A 25 -1.88 9.78 -8.38
N CYS A 26 -1.49 8.73 -7.67
CA CYS A 26 -0.87 7.56 -8.29
C CYS A 26 -1.81 6.92 -9.31
N LEU A 27 -3.08 6.73 -8.96
CA LEU A 27 -4.07 6.18 -9.87
C LEU A 27 -4.26 7.04 -11.11
N ALA A 28 -4.31 8.36 -10.92
CA ALA A 28 -4.46 9.30 -12.03
C ALA A 28 -3.28 9.25 -13.00
N ARG A 29 -2.12 8.81 -12.53
CA ARG A 29 -0.91 8.67 -13.34
C ARG A 29 -0.66 7.26 -13.85
N GLY A 30 -1.64 6.38 -13.73
CA GLY A 30 -1.60 5.05 -14.33
C GLY A 30 -1.12 3.92 -13.44
N ALA A 31 -0.85 4.18 -12.16
CA ALA A 31 -0.37 3.15 -11.26
C ALA A 31 -1.47 2.20 -10.81
N TYR A 32 -1.06 1.00 -10.41
CA TYR A 32 -1.85 0.10 -9.58
C TYR A 32 -1.53 0.40 -8.14
N VAL A 33 -2.54 0.55 -7.30
CA VAL A 33 -2.37 0.90 -5.90
C VAL A 33 -2.98 -0.19 -5.02
N TYR A 34 -2.17 -0.67 -4.10
CA TYR A 34 -2.56 -1.65 -3.08
C TYR A 34 -2.46 -0.93 -1.75
N LEU A 35 -3.59 -0.49 -1.23
CA LEU A 35 -3.58 0.24 0.03
C LEU A 35 -4.14 -0.61 1.16
N CYS A 36 -3.63 -0.36 2.35
CA CYS A 36 -4.18 -0.94 3.56
C CYS A 36 -4.48 0.16 4.58
N ASP A 37 -5.43 -0.12 5.44
CA ASP A 37 -5.80 0.78 6.51
C ASP A 37 -6.49 -0.02 7.62
N ILE A 38 -6.42 0.50 8.82
CA ILE A 38 -7.14 -0.05 9.97
C ILE A 38 -8.56 0.53 10.07
N ASP A 39 -8.83 1.63 9.39
CA ASP A 39 -10.12 2.31 9.43
C ASP A 39 -11.11 1.65 8.47
N THR A 40 -11.95 0.76 9.02
CA THR A 40 -12.92 0.02 8.23
C THR A 40 -13.97 0.93 7.58
N LYS A 41 -14.32 2.03 8.22
CA LYS A 41 -15.30 2.98 7.65
C LYS A 41 -14.75 3.62 6.37
N SER A 42 -13.50 4.07 6.41
CA SER A 42 -12.87 4.66 5.23
C SER A 42 -12.70 3.64 4.11
N LEU A 43 -12.30 2.40 4.45
CA LEU A 43 -12.19 1.33 3.47
C LEU A 43 -13.54 1.02 2.82
N ASN A 44 -14.60 0.91 3.62
CA ASN A 44 -15.94 0.64 3.11
C ASN A 44 -16.44 1.78 2.21
N LYS A 45 -16.16 3.01 2.56
CA LYS A 45 -16.51 4.17 1.75
C LYS A 45 -15.85 4.10 0.38
N LEU A 46 -14.57 3.75 0.33
CA LEU A 46 -13.86 3.58 -0.93
C LEU A 46 -14.45 2.45 -1.76
N ASN A 47 -14.76 1.33 -1.14
CA ASN A 47 -15.27 0.15 -1.84
C ASN A 47 -16.68 0.35 -2.39
N LYS A 48 -17.46 1.24 -1.77
CA LYS A 48 -18.81 1.56 -2.23
C LYS A 48 -18.85 2.67 -3.26
N ASN A 49 -17.73 3.32 -3.52
CA ASN A 49 -17.67 4.41 -4.48
C ASN A 49 -17.88 3.84 -5.90
N PRO A 50 -18.92 4.27 -6.63
CA PRO A 50 -19.15 3.77 -7.99
C PRO A 50 -18.02 4.17 -8.96
N LEU A 51 -17.20 5.15 -8.58
CA LEU A 51 -16.04 5.56 -9.37
C LEU A 51 -14.78 4.81 -8.96
N LYS A 52 -14.90 3.76 -8.15
CA LYS A 52 -13.75 2.99 -7.73
C LYS A 52 -12.94 2.51 -8.94
N ASN A 53 -11.67 2.83 -8.93
CA ASN A 53 -10.77 2.48 -10.01
C ASN A 53 -10.44 0.99 -9.97
N LYS A 54 -10.42 0.34 -11.14
CA LYS A 54 -10.08 -1.09 -11.26
C LYS A 54 -8.63 -1.38 -10.88
N ARG A 55 -7.79 -0.37 -10.81
CA ARG A 55 -6.40 -0.51 -10.39
C ARG A 55 -6.20 -0.22 -8.91
N LEU A 56 -7.28 -0.03 -8.15
CA LEU A 56 -7.23 0.19 -6.71
C LEU A 56 -7.67 -1.08 -5.98
N PHE A 57 -6.81 -1.56 -5.09
CA PHE A 57 -7.07 -2.71 -4.24
C PHE A 57 -6.95 -2.27 -2.78
N THR A 58 -7.97 -2.55 -1.98
CA THR A 58 -8.05 -2.10 -0.60
C THR A 58 -8.03 -3.31 0.34
N TYR A 59 -7.33 -3.16 1.46
CA TYR A 59 -7.18 -4.23 2.44
C TYR A 59 -7.25 -3.66 3.84
N TYR A 60 -7.85 -4.43 4.76
CA TYR A 60 -7.74 -4.14 6.18
C TYR A 60 -6.39 -4.65 6.67
N CYS A 61 -5.66 -3.80 7.37
CA CYS A 61 -4.40 -4.20 7.98
C CYS A 61 -3.98 -3.16 9.02
N ASP A 62 -3.66 -3.66 10.23
CA ASP A 62 -2.98 -2.86 11.22
C ASP A 62 -1.47 -2.95 10.94
N ALA A 63 -0.90 -1.86 10.48
CA ALA A 63 0.51 -1.82 10.09
C ALA A 63 1.48 -1.97 11.27
N SER A 64 0.99 -1.96 12.51
CA SER A 64 1.80 -2.23 13.70
C SER A 64 1.83 -3.72 14.08
N ASP A 65 1.02 -4.55 13.44
CA ASP A 65 0.91 -5.98 13.72
C ASP A 65 1.64 -6.77 12.61
N GLU A 66 2.73 -7.45 13.00
CA GLU A 66 3.56 -8.19 12.04
C GLU A 66 2.79 -9.28 11.30
N ASN A 67 1.87 -9.96 11.97
CA ASN A 67 1.09 -11.01 11.33
C ASN A 67 0.13 -10.43 10.29
N GLN A 68 -0.47 -9.30 10.58
CA GLN A 68 -1.36 -8.62 9.63
C GLN A 68 -0.59 -8.06 8.46
N VAL A 69 0.59 -7.51 8.70
CA VAL A 69 1.46 -7.01 7.63
C VAL A 69 1.87 -8.16 6.70
N SER A 70 2.29 -9.28 7.27
CA SER A 70 2.65 -10.46 6.49
C SER A 70 1.48 -10.96 5.64
N ASP A 71 0.29 -11.03 6.23
CA ASP A 71 -0.92 -11.45 5.52
C ASP A 71 -1.26 -10.50 4.37
N PHE A 72 -1.16 -9.20 4.61
CA PHE A 72 -1.35 -8.19 3.59
C PHE A 72 -0.39 -8.38 2.42
N PHE A 73 0.89 -8.57 2.71
CA PHE A 73 1.87 -8.80 1.66
C PHE A 73 1.60 -10.07 0.87
N GLN A 74 1.14 -11.13 1.53
CA GLN A 74 0.76 -12.36 0.82
C GLN A 74 -0.41 -12.13 -0.13
N LYS A 75 -1.37 -11.32 0.28
CA LYS A 75 -2.51 -10.96 -0.58
C LYS A 75 -2.06 -10.12 -1.79
N VAL A 76 -1.16 -9.18 -1.58
CA VAL A 76 -0.60 -8.38 -2.67
C VAL A 76 0.18 -9.27 -3.63
N LYS A 77 0.96 -10.21 -3.10
CA LYS A 77 1.73 -11.15 -3.90
C LYS A 77 0.85 -11.95 -4.87
N LYS A 78 -0.36 -12.25 -4.49
CA LYS A 78 -1.31 -12.94 -5.37
C LYS A 78 -1.77 -12.09 -6.55
N LYS A 79 -1.66 -10.77 -6.43
CA LYS A 79 -2.07 -9.83 -7.47
C LYS A 79 -0.93 -9.40 -8.38
N THR A 80 0.27 -9.32 -7.85
CA THR A 80 1.43 -8.87 -8.61
C THR A 80 2.71 -9.50 -8.09
N LYS A 81 3.66 -9.70 -8.97
CA LYS A 81 4.96 -10.27 -8.61
C LYS A 81 6.03 -9.21 -8.38
N LYS A 82 5.70 -7.95 -8.64
CA LYS A 82 6.65 -6.85 -8.53
C LYS A 82 6.00 -5.67 -7.84
N ILE A 83 6.73 -5.07 -6.91
CA ILE A 83 6.35 -3.81 -6.27
C ILE A 83 7.41 -2.77 -6.61
N ASP A 84 6.99 -1.64 -7.11
CA ASP A 84 7.89 -0.55 -7.51
C ASP A 84 8.16 0.43 -6.38
N ALA A 85 7.19 0.63 -5.48
CA ALA A 85 7.34 1.55 -4.37
C ALA A 85 6.44 1.17 -3.20
N LEU A 86 6.92 1.46 -1.99
CA LEU A 86 6.14 1.39 -0.77
C LEU A 86 6.09 2.78 -0.16
N ILE A 87 4.90 3.32 -0.03
CA ILE A 87 4.66 4.60 0.64
C ILE A 87 4.13 4.30 2.02
N ASN A 88 4.98 4.51 3.02
CA ASN A 88 4.64 4.25 4.41
C ASN A 88 4.11 5.51 5.05
N ASN A 89 2.78 5.62 5.11
CA ASN A 89 2.07 6.82 5.58
C ASN A 89 1.54 6.64 7.01
N VAL A 90 2.08 5.72 7.78
CA VAL A 90 1.68 5.55 9.16
C VAL A 90 2.31 6.69 9.96
N GLY A 91 1.60 7.79 10.08
CA GLY A 91 2.07 8.99 10.76
C GLY A 91 1.92 8.90 12.27
N ILE A 92 2.56 7.94 12.88
CA ILE A 92 2.45 7.73 14.32
C ILE A 92 3.63 8.39 15.02
N ALA A 93 3.32 9.25 15.99
CA ALA A 93 4.34 9.77 16.89
C ALA A 93 4.73 8.64 17.84
N GLY A 94 6.01 8.27 17.84
CA GLY A 94 6.52 7.22 18.72
C GLY A 94 7.08 6.03 17.95
N PRO A 95 7.13 4.85 18.59
CA PRO A 95 7.73 3.68 17.98
C PRO A 95 7.08 3.35 16.63
N THR A 96 7.91 2.97 15.68
CA THR A 96 7.43 2.63 14.36
C THR A 96 6.73 1.27 14.35
N GLY A 97 5.79 1.10 13.44
CA GLY A 97 5.11 -0.16 13.24
C GLY A 97 5.96 -1.16 12.45
N SER A 98 5.44 -2.37 12.35
CA SER A 98 6.11 -3.47 11.66
C SER A 98 6.43 -3.16 10.21
N LEU A 99 5.58 -2.39 9.54
CA LEU A 99 5.81 -2.03 8.15
C LEU A 99 7.06 -1.18 7.98
N GLU A 100 7.32 -0.25 8.91
CA GLU A 100 8.50 0.61 8.86
C GLU A 100 9.79 -0.12 9.20
N LYS A 101 9.70 -1.23 9.90
CA LYS A 101 10.86 -2.04 10.28
C LYS A 101 11.34 -2.94 9.15
N LEU A 102 10.56 -3.10 8.11
CA LEU A 102 10.95 -3.95 7.00
C LEU A 102 12.11 -3.32 6.23
N ASN A 103 13.14 -4.10 6.01
CA ASN A 103 14.24 -3.74 5.12
C ASN A 103 14.04 -4.43 3.77
N SER A 104 14.89 -4.11 2.80
CA SER A 104 14.78 -4.65 1.45
C SER A 104 14.78 -6.18 1.42
N LYS A 105 15.59 -6.81 2.26
CA LYS A 105 15.68 -8.26 2.31
C LYS A 105 14.41 -8.89 2.83
N ASP A 106 13.86 -8.35 3.93
CA ASP A 106 12.61 -8.85 4.50
C ASP A 106 11.45 -8.68 3.51
N TRP A 107 11.45 -7.57 2.80
CA TRP A 107 10.48 -7.25 1.78
C TRP A 107 10.51 -8.30 0.66
N GLU A 108 11.70 -8.58 0.13
CA GLU A 108 11.90 -9.60 -0.91
C GLU A 108 11.47 -10.98 -0.43
N ASN A 109 11.89 -11.37 0.77
CA ASN A 109 11.55 -12.67 1.35
C ASN A 109 10.04 -12.82 1.52
N THR A 110 9.37 -11.77 1.96
CA THR A 110 7.93 -11.81 2.20
C THR A 110 7.14 -11.93 0.90
N LEU A 111 7.52 -11.19 -0.11
CA LEU A 111 6.79 -11.16 -1.37
C LEU A 111 7.34 -12.14 -2.40
N HIS A 112 8.56 -12.66 -2.22
CA HIS A 112 9.26 -13.49 -3.21
C HIS A 112 9.26 -12.84 -4.59
N VAL A 113 9.51 -11.55 -4.63
CA VAL A 113 9.51 -10.77 -5.86
C VAL A 113 10.89 -10.17 -6.08
N ASP A 114 11.18 -9.88 -7.34
CA ASP A 114 12.35 -9.10 -7.71
C ASP A 114 12.01 -7.63 -7.45
N VAL A 115 12.44 -7.11 -6.32
CA VAL A 115 12.02 -5.82 -5.83
C VAL A 115 13.02 -4.74 -6.20
N ASN A 116 12.56 -3.78 -6.99
CA ASN A 116 13.27 -2.53 -7.20
C ASN A 116 12.52 -1.44 -6.43
N LEU A 117 12.63 -1.50 -5.11
CA LEU A 117 11.74 -0.79 -4.21
C LEU A 117 12.38 0.47 -3.65
N SER A 118 11.63 1.57 -3.70
CA SER A 118 11.95 2.78 -2.95
C SER A 118 10.97 2.91 -1.79
N LEU A 119 11.51 3.05 -0.58
CA LEU A 119 10.69 3.30 0.61
C LEU A 119 10.55 4.80 0.80
N ILE A 120 9.32 5.28 0.80
CA ILE A 120 9.01 6.69 0.94
C ILE A 120 8.18 6.88 2.21
N HIS A 121 8.62 7.80 3.06
CA HIS A 121 7.89 8.19 4.26
C HIS A 121 7.24 9.55 4.05
N ILE A 122 5.97 9.64 4.42
CA ILE A 122 5.20 10.86 4.35
C ILE A 122 4.82 11.33 5.75
#